data_de5bfae5f131f1fcb7011e9ec7969855
#
_entry.id   de5bfae5f131f1fcb7011e9ec7969855
#
_cell.length_a   1.000
_cell.length_b   1.000
_cell.length_c   1.000
_cell.angle_alpha   90.00
_cell.angle_beta   90.00
_cell.angle_gamma   90.00
#
_symmetry.space_group_name_H-M   'P 1'
#
loop_
_entity.id
_entity.type
_entity.pdbx_description
1 polymer ?
#
loop_
_entity_poly.entity_id
_entity_poly.type
_entity_poly.pdbx_seq_one_letter_code
_entity_poly.pdbx_strand_id
1 'polypeptide(L)'
;MKHRFLLAVLPLLTASLFACGEESKEYIGIISAMDNEIAILLEEAKIEKTETYGGSPYYVGTLRNKNVVITRSGIGKIRCASGAAAMINRFNVSKMIFTGIAGGVAEEAEVLDEVIATEIVEHDYGIIANDGFHWRGGDPGYGDQEGIVYHCDQAMVDLAYQTAVELMGESHVHKGLIASGDQFIASESYVEKLREDFNAFACEMEGASVAAVCENYNKPYVVLRALSDKADGEAHESYEGFGDLAAAHSSGIVLEMMESL
;
A
#
# COMPACT_ATOMS: atom_id res chain seq x y z
N MET A 1 53.72 36.95 -56.84
CA MET A 1 53.65 36.97 -55.38
C MET A 1 52.54 36.03 -54.94
N LYS A 2 52.89 34.85 -54.39
CA LYS A 2 51.95 33.81 -54.00
C LYS A 2 51.84 33.84 -52.48
N HIS A 3 50.68 34.27 -51.92
CA HIS A 3 50.40 34.18 -50.51
C HIS A 3 49.88 32.78 -50.17
N ARG A 4 50.62 32.04 -49.36
CA ARG A 4 50.22 30.74 -48.76
C ARG A 4 49.50 31.10 -47.44
N PHE A 5 48.21 30.81 -47.36
CA PHE A 5 47.47 30.76 -46.11
C PHE A 5 47.77 29.44 -45.39
N LEU A 6 48.33 29.50 -44.21
CA LEU A 6 48.48 28.40 -43.33
C LEU A 6 47.23 28.26 -42.48
N LEU A 7 46.40 27.22 -42.68
CA LEU A 7 45.30 26.86 -41.81
C LEU A 7 45.90 26.11 -40.59
N ALA A 8 45.83 26.72 -39.42
CA ALA A 8 46.12 26.07 -38.15
C ALA A 8 44.88 25.25 -37.72
N VAL A 9 45.00 23.92 -37.74
CA VAL A 9 44.00 23.01 -37.21
C VAL A 9 44.22 22.89 -35.69
N LEU A 10 43.32 23.45 -34.90
CA LEU A 10 43.31 23.31 -33.44
C LEU A 10 42.62 21.97 -33.11
N PRO A 11 43.25 21.04 -32.36
CA PRO A 11 42.60 19.82 -31.95
C PRO A 11 41.61 20.14 -30.83
N LEU A 12 40.30 19.92 -31.10
CA LEU A 12 39.25 19.95 -30.07
C LEU A 12 39.49 18.73 -29.15
N LEU A 13 40.01 18.97 -27.96
CA LEU A 13 40.02 17.98 -26.88
C LEU A 13 38.55 17.87 -26.37
N THR A 14 37.85 16.82 -26.79
CA THR A 14 36.57 16.43 -26.16
C THR A 14 36.90 15.76 -24.82
N ALA A 15 36.82 16.53 -23.75
CA ALA A 15 36.80 15.99 -22.41
C ALA A 15 35.48 15.24 -22.23
N SER A 16 35.47 13.92 -22.34
CA SER A 16 34.37 13.06 -21.92
C SER A 16 34.30 13.16 -20.39
N LEU A 17 33.38 14.00 -19.91
CA LEU A 17 32.91 13.95 -18.53
C LEU A 17 32.16 12.64 -18.34
N PHE A 18 32.82 11.59 -17.89
CA PHE A 18 32.17 10.49 -17.22
C PHE A 18 31.61 11.07 -15.92
N ALA A 19 30.37 11.54 -15.95
CA ALA A 19 29.58 11.68 -14.75
C ALA A 19 29.42 10.25 -14.21
N CYS A 20 30.18 9.90 -13.19
CA CYS A 20 29.90 8.78 -12.33
C CYS A 20 28.59 9.15 -11.64
N GLY A 21 27.43 8.74 -12.22
CA GLY A 21 26.16 8.86 -11.58
C GLY A 21 26.24 8.01 -10.32
N GLU A 22 26.19 8.62 -9.14
CA GLU A 22 25.81 7.88 -7.94
C GLU A 22 24.49 7.17 -8.29
N GLU A 23 24.47 5.84 -8.25
CA GLU A 23 23.24 5.08 -8.35
C GLU A 23 22.30 5.63 -7.28
N SER A 24 21.19 6.20 -7.71
CA SER A 24 20.23 6.78 -6.78
C SER A 24 19.72 5.65 -5.87
N LYS A 25 19.94 5.80 -4.56
CA LYS A 25 19.54 4.83 -3.55
C LYS A 25 18.06 4.48 -3.75
N GLU A 26 17.75 3.20 -3.93
CA GLU A 26 16.37 2.73 -4.02
C GLU A 26 15.82 2.42 -2.64
N TYR A 27 14.53 2.65 -2.45
CA TYR A 27 13.82 2.43 -1.19
C TYR A 27 12.62 1.52 -1.38
N ILE A 28 12.31 0.75 -0.35
CA ILE A 28 11.01 0.09 -0.18
C ILE A 28 10.12 1.07 0.57
N GLY A 29 8.97 1.41 0.00
CA GLY A 29 7.96 2.23 0.65
C GLY A 29 7.09 1.36 1.56
N ILE A 30 6.93 1.76 2.81
CA ILE A 30 5.99 1.14 3.76
C ILE A 30 5.03 2.22 4.20
N ILE A 31 3.75 1.99 4.00
CA ILE A 31 2.69 2.96 4.32
C ILE A 31 1.63 2.31 5.20
N SER A 32 1.09 3.07 6.13
CA SER A 32 -0.06 2.72 6.97
C SER A 32 -0.91 3.96 7.26
N ALA A 33 -2.11 3.77 7.76
CA ALA A 33 -3.01 4.87 8.08
C ALA A 33 -2.78 5.46 9.48
N MET A 34 -2.39 4.62 10.46
CA MET A 34 -2.36 4.99 11.88
C MET A 34 -0.97 4.79 12.52
N ASP A 35 -0.76 5.46 13.66
CA ASP A 35 0.54 5.42 14.36
C ASP A 35 0.84 4.03 14.95
N ASN A 36 -0.16 3.33 15.48
CA ASN A 36 -0.01 1.97 16.02
C ASN A 36 0.36 0.93 14.94
N GLU A 37 -0.07 1.13 13.70
CA GLU A 37 0.23 0.24 12.57
C GLU A 37 1.69 0.30 12.08
N ILE A 38 2.42 1.38 12.42
CA ILE A 38 3.84 1.51 12.08
C ILE A 38 4.76 1.48 13.31
N ALA A 39 4.21 1.34 14.51
CA ALA A 39 4.97 1.48 15.76
C ALA A 39 6.17 0.51 15.83
N ILE A 40 5.94 -0.78 15.63
CA ILE A 40 6.98 -1.81 15.65
C ILE A 40 8.02 -1.58 14.54
N LEU A 41 7.58 -1.18 13.35
CA LEU A 41 8.49 -0.89 12.23
C LEU A 41 9.42 0.28 12.56
N LEU A 42 8.92 1.32 13.24
CA LEU A 42 9.73 2.46 13.65
C LEU A 42 10.67 2.13 14.82
N GLU A 43 10.27 1.24 15.72
CA GLU A 43 11.13 0.75 16.83
C GLU A 43 12.33 -0.05 16.28
N GLU A 44 12.11 -0.86 15.26
CA GLU A 44 13.12 -1.73 14.64
C GLU A 44 13.96 -1.02 13.56
N ALA A 45 13.45 0.08 12.99
CA ALA A 45 14.15 0.80 11.94
C ALA A 45 15.25 1.70 12.50
N LYS A 46 16.38 1.74 11.79
CA LYS A 46 17.40 2.76 12.01
C LYS A 46 17.05 3.99 11.15
N ILE A 47 16.35 4.95 11.74
CA ILE A 47 15.94 6.19 11.07
C ILE A 47 17.14 7.12 10.93
N GLU A 48 17.46 7.53 9.70
CA GLU A 48 18.52 8.47 9.35
C GLU A 48 18.01 9.92 9.31
N LYS A 49 16.77 10.12 8.82
CA LYS A 49 16.10 11.42 8.77
C LYS A 49 14.59 11.28 8.75
N THR A 50 13.91 12.33 9.17
CA THR A 50 12.44 12.47 9.04
C THR A 50 12.13 13.71 8.25
N GLU A 51 11.29 13.58 7.24
CA GLU A 51 10.81 14.69 6.41
C GLU A 51 9.28 14.78 6.52
N THR A 52 8.69 15.95 6.27
CA THR A 52 7.23 16.13 6.31
C THR A 52 6.74 16.69 4.99
N TYR A 53 5.80 15.99 4.36
CA TYR A 53 5.13 16.43 3.14
C TYR A 53 3.62 16.20 3.26
N GLY A 54 2.84 17.18 2.84
CA GLY A 54 1.37 17.05 2.87
C GLY A 54 0.78 16.80 4.26
N GLY A 55 1.52 17.13 5.32
CA GLY A 55 1.12 16.89 6.71
C GLY A 55 1.47 15.49 7.24
N SER A 56 2.06 14.60 6.43
CA SER A 56 2.50 13.27 6.84
C SER A 56 4.01 13.22 7.08
N PRO A 57 4.49 12.52 8.13
CA PRO A 57 5.90 12.27 8.36
C PRO A 57 6.40 11.15 7.45
N TYR A 58 7.63 11.27 6.94
CA TYR A 58 8.34 10.24 6.19
C TYR A 58 9.64 9.92 6.91
N TYR A 59 9.73 8.72 7.44
CA TYR A 59 10.87 8.21 8.18
C TYR A 59 11.77 7.46 7.20
N VAL A 60 12.93 8.04 6.89
CA VAL A 60 13.88 7.50 5.92
C VAL A 60 15.03 6.84 6.66
N GLY A 61 15.34 5.60 6.32
CA GLY A 61 16.38 4.86 7.00
C GLY A 61 16.55 3.44 6.48
N THR A 62 16.92 2.53 7.38
CA THR A 62 17.05 1.10 7.07
C THR A 62 16.26 0.25 8.04
N LEU A 63 15.66 -0.84 7.53
CA LEU A 63 14.97 -1.87 8.28
C LEU A 63 15.49 -3.23 7.82
N ARG A 64 15.98 -4.10 8.71
CA ARG A 64 16.66 -5.36 8.34
C ARG A 64 17.69 -5.19 7.18
N ASN A 65 18.50 -4.14 7.26
CA ASN A 65 19.51 -3.76 6.25
C ASN A 65 18.99 -3.36 4.86
N LYS A 66 17.68 -3.22 4.68
CA LYS A 66 17.08 -2.69 3.45
C LYS A 66 16.78 -1.19 3.61
N ASN A 67 16.95 -0.42 2.54
CA ASN A 67 16.57 0.98 2.57
C ASN A 67 15.05 1.11 2.56
N VAL A 68 14.50 1.86 3.50
CA VAL A 68 13.04 2.06 3.63
C VAL A 68 12.67 3.52 3.76
N VAL A 69 11.46 3.82 3.31
CA VAL A 69 10.72 5.01 3.69
C VAL A 69 9.41 4.55 4.32
N ILE A 70 9.21 4.87 5.59
CA ILE A 70 8.00 4.51 6.32
C ILE A 70 7.16 5.78 6.51
N THR A 71 5.85 5.70 6.32
CA THR A 71 4.95 6.84 6.57
C THR A 71 3.63 6.43 7.18
N ARG A 72 3.10 7.31 8.01
CA ARG A 72 1.70 7.32 8.42
C ARG A 72 0.94 8.35 7.61
N SER A 73 0.03 7.89 6.74
CA SER A 73 -0.73 8.75 5.84
C SER A 73 -1.90 9.49 6.52
N GLY A 74 -2.49 8.85 7.53
CA GLY A 74 -3.80 9.20 8.08
C GLY A 74 -4.92 8.40 7.41
N ILE A 75 -6.06 8.28 8.11
CA ILE A 75 -7.21 7.46 7.70
C ILE A 75 -7.91 8.06 6.49
N GLY A 76 -8.37 7.19 5.59
CA GLY A 76 -9.18 7.49 4.42
C GLY A 76 -8.43 7.62 3.12
N LYS A 77 -9.10 7.32 2.03
CA LYS A 77 -8.54 7.19 0.66
C LYS A 77 -7.76 8.42 0.22
N ILE A 78 -8.29 9.62 0.44
CA ILE A 78 -7.65 10.87 -0.03
C ILE A 78 -6.29 11.09 0.63
N ARG A 79 -6.19 10.89 1.96
CA ARG A 79 -4.94 11.07 2.71
C ARG A 79 -3.92 10.02 2.30
N CYS A 80 -4.37 8.79 2.16
CA CYS A 80 -3.48 7.69 1.82
C CYS A 80 -2.96 7.81 0.37
N ALA A 81 -3.80 8.16 -0.60
CA ALA A 81 -3.36 8.46 -1.97
C ALA A 81 -2.33 9.60 -2.01
N SER A 82 -2.57 10.68 -1.25
CA SER A 82 -1.62 11.79 -1.16
C SER A 82 -0.28 11.36 -0.57
N GLY A 83 -0.31 10.53 0.49
CA GLY A 83 0.87 9.97 1.14
C GLY A 83 1.67 9.07 0.21
N ALA A 84 1.02 8.13 -0.45
CA ALA A 84 1.64 7.21 -1.40
C ALA A 84 2.28 7.94 -2.59
N ALA A 85 1.56 8.88 -3.21
CA ALA A 85 2.05 9.67 -4.33
C ALA A 85 3.26 10.53 -3.93
N ALA A 86 3.22 11.18 -2.77
CA ALA A 86 4.34 11.95 -2.25
C ALA A 86 5.56 11.06 -1.99
N MET A 87 5.37 9.86 -1.42
CA MET A 87 6.43 8.89 -1.18
C MET A 87 7.13 8.48 -2.47
N ILE A 88 6.38 8.08 -3.51
CA ILE A 88 6.95 7.68 -4.80
C ILE A 88 7.70 8.82 -5.48
N ASN A 89 7.13 10.05 -5.45
CA ASN A 89 7.73 11.19 -6.13
C ASN A 89 8.97 11.78 -5.42
N ARG A 90 9.16 11.50 -4.12
CA ARG A 90 10.24 12.11 -3.33
C ARG A 90 11.40 11.17 -3.06
N PHE A 91 11.18 9.86 -3.02
CA PHE A 91 12.14 8.93 -2.43
C PHE A 91 12.54 7.76 -3.33
N ASN A 92 12.48 7.86 -4.64
CA ASN A 92 12.87 6.77 -5.54
C ASN A 92 12.42 5.37 -5.05
N VAL A 93 11.13 5.24 -4.71
CA VAL A 93 10.55 3.99 -4.23
C VAL A 93 10.46 2.99 -5.36
N SER A 94 10.96 1.77 -5.16
CA SER A 94 10.92 0.68 -6.14
C SER A 94 9.67 -0.19 -6.01
N LYS A 95 9.16 -0.38 -4.79
CA LYS A 95 7.97 -1.16 -4.47
C LYS A 95 7.30 -0.63 -3.22
N MET A 96 6.01 -0.94 -3.02
CA MET A 96 5.21 -0.45 -1.88
C MET A 96 4.60 -1.59 -1.10
N ILE A 97 4.67 -1.51 0.23
CA ILE A 97 3.95 -2.38 1.15
C ILE A 97 2.96 -1.51 1.92
N PHE A 98 1.69 -1.89 1.91
CA PHE A 98 0.68 -1.25 2.72
C PHE A 98 0.21 -2.25 3.81
N THR A 99 0.49 -1.92 5.05
CA THR A 99 0.16 -2.75 6.22
C THR A 99 -0.82 -2.02 7.12
N GLY A 100 -1.66 -2.75 7.82
CA GLY A 100 -2.62 -2.19 8.76
C GLY A 100 -3.67 -3.19 9.19
N ILE A 101 -4.81 -2.68 9.64
CA ILE A 101 -5.92 -3.49 10.13
C ILE A 101 -7.15 -3.38 9.23
N ALA A 102 -8.10 -4.31 9.40
CA ALA A 102 -9.35 -4.36 8.64
C ALA A 102 -10.46 -5.05 9.45
N GLY A 103 -11.70 -4.87 9.02
CA GLY A 103 -12.83 -5.69 9.45
C GLY A 103 -12.98 -6.94 8.57
N GLY A 104 -13.23 -8.09 9.19
CA GLY A 104 -13.48 -9.35 8.50
C GLY A 104 -14.84 -9.36 7.80
N VAL A 105 -14.89 -9.83 6.56
CA VAL A 105 -16.10 -9.93 5.73
C VAL A 105 -16.46 -11.37 5.43
N ALA A 106 -15.48 -12.23 5.11
CA ALA A 106 -15.73 -13.65 4.84
C ALA A 106 -16.30 -14.39 6.06
N GLU A 107 -17.08 -15.44 5.84
CA GLU A 107 -17.68 -16.20 6.94
C GLU A 107 -16.63 -16.90 7.82
N GLU A 108 -15.55 -17.36 7.19
CA GLU A 108 -14.43 -18.01 7.86
C GLU A 108 -13.44 -17.03 8.52
N ALA A 109 -13.59 -15.70 8.30
CA ALA A 109 -12.70 -14.70 8.86
C ALA A 109 -12.81 -14.65 10.39
N GLU A 110 -11.70 -14.75 11.10
CA GLU A 110 -11.65 -14.61 12.56
C GLU A 110 -10.81 -13.38 12.95
N VAL A 111 -11.13 -12.79 14.10
CA VAL A 111 -10.35 -11.68 14.66
C VAL A 111 -8.90 -12.14 14.89
N LEU A 112 -7.93 -11.32 14.51
CA LEU A 112 -6.49 -11.55 14.48
C LEU A 112 -5.98 -12.44 13.35
N ASP A 113 -6.84 -12.93 12.45
CA ASP A 113 -6.37 -13.51 11.19
C ASP A 113 -5.71 -12.45 10.30
N GLU A 114 -4.80 -12.87 9.44
CA GLU A 114 -4.14 -12.00 8.45
C GLU A 114 -4.69 -12.25 7.06
N VAL A 115 -5.00 -11.17 6.35
CA VAL A 115 -5.46 -11.19 4.97
C VAL A 115 -4.43 -10.54 4.06
N ILE A 116 -3.88 -11.31 3.12
CA ILE A 116 -3.01 -10.82 2.06
C ILE A 116 -3.89 -10.55 0.83
N ALA A 117 -3.99 -9.30 0.44
CA ALA A 117 -4.79 -8.93 -0.71
C ALA A 117 -4.20 -9.51 -2.00
N THR A 118 -5.02 -10.24 -2.76
CA THR A 118 -4.74 -10.56 -4.16
C THR A 118 -5.32 -9.50 -5.07
N GLU A 119 -6.50 -9.02 -4.70
CA GLU A 119 -7.28 -8.03 -5.41
C GLU A 119 -7.84 -6.99 -4.44
N ILE A 120 -8.07 -5.79 -4.94
CA ILE A 120 -8.65 -4.69 -4.17
C ILE A 120 -9.70 -3.99 -5.03
N VAL A 121 -10.83 -3.65 -4.42
CA VAL A 121 -11.88 -2.84 -5.06
C VAL A 121 -12.19 -1.61 -4.21
N GLU A 122 -12.67 -0.57 -4.88
CA GLU A 122 -13.23 0.62 -4.23
C GLU A 122 -14.76 0.47 -4.18
N HIS A 123 -15.29 -0.13 -3.09
CA HIS A 123 -16.69 -0.56 -3.01
C HIS A 123 -17.70 0.59 -2.97
N ASP A 124 -17.27 1.78 -2.58
CA ASP A 124 -18.11 2.97 -2.43
C ASP A 124 -17.98 3.96 -3.60
N TYR A 125 -17.27 3.58 -4.67
CA TYR A 125 -17.15 4.38 -5.87
C TYR A 125 -18.20 3.98 -6.92
N GLY A 126 -19.04 4.90 -7.32
CA GLY A 126 -20.12 4.56 -8.25
C GLY A 126 -21.14 5.65 -8.50
N ILE A 127 -22.29 5.25 -9.00
CA ILE A 127 -23.42 6.11 -9.35
C ILE A 127 -24.55 5.87 -8.36
N ILE A 128 -25.10 6.94 -7.80
CA ILE A 128 -26.38 6.89 -7.06
C ILE A 128 -27.48 7.25 -8.04
N ALA A 129 -28.33 6.26 -8.37
CA ALA A 129 -29.50 6.42 -9.22
C ALA A 129 -30.79 6.30 -8.40
N ASN A 130 -31.97 6.42 -9.06
CA ASN A 130 -33.27 6.33 -8.37
C ASN A 130 -33.53 4.94 -7.75
N ASP A 131 -32.91 3.90 -8.29
CA ASP A 131 -33.02 2.51 -7.84
C ASP A 131 -31.90 2.09 -6.87
N GLY A 132 -30.97 2.99 -6.55
CA GLY A 132 -29.92 2.76 -5.56
C GLY A 132 -28.52 3.09 -6.03
N PHE A 133 -27.54 2.56 -5.30
CA PHE A 133 -26.14 2.68 -5.64
C PHE A 133 -25.72 1.60 -6.63
N HIS A 134 -25.05 2.00 -7.69
CA HIS A 134 -24.46 1.13 -8.71
C HIS A 134 -22.95 1.29 -8.68
N TRP A 135 -22.25 0.23 -8.28
CA TRP A 135 -20.81 0.20 -8.27
C TRP A 135 -20.24 0.39 -9.68
N ARG A 136 -19.26 1.26 -9.76
CA ARG A 136 -18.53 1.55 -10.99
C ARG A 136 -17.06 1.71 -10.63
N GLY A 137 -16.18 1.09 -11.40
CA GLY A 137 -14.79 1.48 -11.37
C GLY A 137 -14.52 2.43 -12.53
N GLY A 138 -13.73 3.45 -12.30
CA GLY A 138 -13.43 4.43 -13.32
C GLY A 138 -14.34 5.65 -13.34
N ASP A 139 -14.17 6.52 -14.32
CA ASP A 139 -14.90 7.79 -14.44
C ASP A 139 -16.37 7.53 -14.85
N PRO A 140 -17.36 7.85 -13.99
CA PRO A 140 -18.79 7.65 -14.30
C PRO A 140 -19.29 8.49 -15.47
N GLY A 141 -18.51 9.43 -15.98
CA GLY A 141 -18.82 10.24 -17.17
C GLY A 141 -18.62 9.52 -18.51
N TYR A 142 -18.02 8.33 -18.52
CA TYR A 142 -17.60 7.65 -19.76
C TYR A 142 -18.33 6.33 -20.06
N GLY A 143 -19.57 6.17 -19.61
CA GLY A 143 -20.43 5.05 -20.01
C GLY A 143 -20.41 3.86 -19.05
N ASP A 144 -20.92 2.71 -19.50
CA ASP A 144 -21.00 1.46 -18.73
C ASP A 144 -19.61 0.82 -18.60
N GLN A 145 -18.75 1.36 -17.76
CA GLN A 145 -17.49 0.73 -17.43
C GLN A 145 -17.69 -0.24 -16.25
N GLU A 146 -17.15 -1.43 -16.42
CA GLU A 146 -17.02 -2.37 -15.31
C GLU A 146 -16.17 -1.74 -14.21
N GLY A 147 -16.42 -2.15 -12.96
CA GLY A 147 -15.68 -1.68 -11.82
C GLY A 147 -14.18 -1.96 -11.96
N ILE A 148 -13.33 -1.08 -11.40
CA ILE A 148 -11.90 -1.30 -11.39
C ILE A 148 -11.55 -2.28 -10.27
N VAL A 149 -10.88 -3.37 -10.65
CA VAL A 149 -10.23 -4.29 -9.74
C VAL A 149 -8.72 -4.06 -9.85
N TYR A 150 -8.09 -3.71 -8.75
CA TYR A 150 -6.65 -3.55 -8.65
C TYR A 150 -6.02 -4.89 -8.27
N HIS A 151 -4.90 -5.26 -8.90
CA HIS A 151 -4.22 -6.53 -8.66
C HIS A 151 -2.88 -6.31 -7.97
N CYS A 152 -2.69 -6.91 -6.81
CA CYS A 152 -1.41 -6.88 -6.11
C CYS A 152 -0.33 -7.65 -6.88
N ASP A 153 0.94 -7.27 -6.69
CA ASP A 153 2.07 -7.98 -7.30
C ASP A 153 2.18 -9.41 -6.75
N GLN A 154 2.08 -10.40 -7.64
CA GLN A 154 1.99 -11.82 -7.25
C GLN A 154 3.22 -12.28 -6.45
N ALA A 155 4.42 -11.82 -6.79
CA ALA A 155 5.64 -12.23 -6.07
C ALA A 155 5.65 -11.65 -4.64
N MET A 156 5.15 -10.43 -4.47
CA MET A 156 5.01 -9.80 -3.15
C MET A 156 3.88 -10.46 -2.34
N VAL A 157 2.77 -10.84 -2.98
CA VAL A 157 1.67 -11.60 -2.35
C VAL A 157 2.16 -12.96 -1.85
N ASP A 158 2.89 -13.70 -2.67
CA ASP A 158 3.39 -15.02 -2.30
C ASP A 158 4.41 -14.94 -1.17
N LEU A 159 5.29 -13.93 -1.18
CA LEU A 159 6.24 -13.69 -0.09
C LEU A 159 5.50 -13.34 1.21
N ALA A 160 4.54 -12.41 1.15
CA ALA A 160 3.76 -12.02 2.32
C ALA A 160 3.00 -13.20 2.93
N TYR A 161 2.35 -13.99 2.08
CA TYR A 161 1.60 -15.17 2.50
C TYR A 161 2.50 -16.22 3.17
N GLN A 162 3.64 -16.54 2.54
CA GLN A 162 4.58 -17.52 3.11
C GLN A 162 5.12 -17.05 4.46
N THR A 163 5.53 -15.79 4.55
CA THR A 163 6.02 -15.19 5.80
C THR A 163 4.94 -15.23 6.89
N ALA A 164 3.70 -14.84 6.57
CA ALA A 164 2.60 -14.87 7.51
C ALA A 164 2.28 -16.30 7.99
N VAL A 165 2.27 -17.28 7.08
CA VAL A 165 2.05 -18.70 7.43
C VAL A 165 3.15 -19.25 8.35
N GLU A 166 4.40 -18.87 8.14
CA GLU A 166 5.52 -19.26 9.01
C GLU A 166 5.37 -18.68 10.44
N LEU A 167 4.82 -17.48 10.57
CA LEU A 167 4.63 -16.81 11.86
C LEU A 167 3.37 -17.24 12.60
N MET A 168 2.25 -17.42 11.90
CA MET A 168 0.92 -17.56 12.49
C MET A 168 0.30 -18.94 12.28
N GLY A 169 0.79 -19.72 11.31
CA GLY A 169 0.17 -20.96 10.85
C GLY A 169 -0.87 -20.74 9.76
N GLU A 170 -1.00 -21.72 8.86
CA GLU A 170 -1.83 -21.63 7.64
C GLU A 170 -3.32 -21.36 7.91
N SER A 171 -3.84 -21.81 9.07
CA SER A 171 -5.25 -21.60 9.45
C SER A 171 -5.63 -20.16 9.77
N HIS A 172 -4.64 -19.28 9.98
CA HIS A 172 -4.82 -17.87 10.35
C HIS A 172 -4.39 -16.90 9.25
N VAL A 173 -4.09 -17.41 8.05
CA VAL A 173 -3.62 -16.58 6.94
C VAL A 173 -4.42 -16.85 5.69
N HIS A 174 -4.99 -15.81 5.14
CA HIS A 174 -5.88 -15.88 4.00
C HIS A 174 -5.38 -15.04 2.83
N LYS A 175 -5.72 -15.45 1.64
CA LYS A 175 -5.59 -14.62 0.42
C LYS A 175 -6.97 -14.30 -0.11
N GLY A 176 -7.24 -13.04 -0.43
CA GLY A 176 -8.57 -12.68 -0.92
C GLY A 176 -8.66 -11.23 -1.40
N LEU A 177 -9.87 -10.88 -1.82
CA LEU A 177 -10.21 -9.52 -2.19
C LEU A 177 -10.44 -8.67 -0.93
N ILE A 178 -9.84 -7.47 -0.92
CA ILE A 178 -10.10 -6.45 0.10
C ILE A 178 -10.96 -5.34 -0.50
N ALA A 179 -12.06 -4.99 0.17
CA ALA A 179 -12.95 -3.91 -0.23
C ALA A 179 -12.61 -2.62 0.52
N SER A 180 -12.20 -1.57 -0.19
CA SER A 180 -11.88 -0.25 0.37
C SER A 180 -13.03 0.74 0.23
N GLY A 181 -13.26 1.57 1.25
CA GLY A 181 -14.23 2.67 1.19
C GLY A 181 -14.02 3.67 2.32
N ASP A 182 -14.50 4.91 2.15
CA ASP A 182 -14.34 5.96 3.16
C ASP A 182 -15.36 5.83 4.32
N GLN A 183 -15.74 4.60 4.69
CA GLN A 183 -16.65 4.32 5.81
C GLN A 183 -16.05 3.23 6.71
N PHE A 184 -16.16 3.44 8.02
CA PHE A 184 -16.00 2.36 8.99
C PHE A 184 -17.26 1.50 8.98
N ILE A 185 -17.14 0.26 8.50
CA ILE A 185 -18.27 -0.66 8.40
C ILE A 185 -18.49 -1.31 9.76
N ALA A 186 -19.72 -1.17 10.29
CA ALA A 186 -20.20 -1.75 11.53
C ALA A 186 -21.67 -2.21 11.32
N SER A 187 -21.87 -3.09 10.33
CA SER A 187 -23.21 -3.49 9.88
C SER A 187 -23.22 -4.84 9.22
N GLU A 188 -23.88 -5.81 9.83
CA GLU A 188 -24.04 -7.18 9.30
C GLU A 188 -24.61 -7.18 7.87
N SER A 189 -25.66 -6.37 7.62
CA SER A 189 -26.26 -6.30 6.28
C SER A 189 -25.34 -5.68 5.24
N TYR A 190 -24.40 -4.82 5.65
CA TYR A 190 -23.43 -4.27 4.73
C TYR A 190 -22.27 -5.25 4.47
N VAL A 191 -21.85 -5.99 5.48
CA VAL A 191 -20.91 -7.11 5.35
C VAL A 191 -21.43 -8.16 4.38
N GLU A 192 -22.73 -8.57 4.54
CA GLU A 192 -23.37 -9.49 3.61
C GLU A 192 -23.35 -8.95 2.16
N LYS A 193 -23.66 -7.66 1.98
CA LYS A 193 -23.56 -7.01 0.67
C LYS A 193 -22.15 -7.01 0.10
N LEU A 194 -21.11 -6.72 0.88
CA LEU A 194 -19.71 -6.79 0.43
C LEU A 194 -19.30 -8.20 0.03
N ARG A 195 -19.84 -9.20 0.72
CA ARG A 195 -19.63 -10.62 0.40
C ARG A 195 -20.32 -11.00 -0.90
N GLU A 196 -21.60 -10.63 -1.06
CA GLU A 196 -22.38 -10.93 -2.25
C GLU A 196 -21.87 -10.23 -3.51
N ASP A 197 -21.56 -8.92 -3.41
CA ASP A 197 -21.20 -8.09 -4.55
C ASP A 197 -19.74 -8.34 -5.01
N PHE A 198 -18.82 -8.64 -4.07
CA PHE A 198 -17.39 -8.66 -4.36
C PHE A 198 -16.68 -9.96 -3.93
N ASN A 199 -17.36 -10.86 -3.23
CA ASN A 199 -16.70 -11.98 -2.56
C ASN A 199 -15.51 -11.52 -1.68
N ALA A 200 -15.69 -10.36 -1.02
CA ALA A 200 -14.64 -9.74 -0.23
C ALA A 200 -14.30 -10.59 0.99
N PHE A 201 -13.01 -10.67 1.32
CA PHE A 201 -12.52 -11.31 2.53
C PHE A 201 -12.47 -10.34 3.71
N ALA A 202 -12.10 -9.09 3.44
CA ALA A 202 -12.01 -8.02 4.43
C ALA A 202 -12.45 -6.68 3.85
N CYS A 203 -12.72 -5.71 4.72
CA CYS A 203 -12.98 -4.33 4.35
C CYS A 203 -12.16 -3.36 5.19
N GLU A 204 -11.70 -2.28 4.55
CA GLU A 204 -10.87 -1.24 5.17
C GLU A 204 -11.06 0.11 4.44
N MET A 205 -10.21 1.11 4.71
CA MET A 205 -10.51 2.47 4.27
C MET A 205 -9.46 3.12 3.34
N GLU A 206 -8.46 2.40 2.84
CA GLU A 206 -7.34 3.03 2.10
C GLU A 206 -6.74 2.20 0.95
N GLY A 207 -6.81 0.87 1.00
CA GLY A 207 -6.08 -0.03 0.11
C GLY A 207 -6.24 0.27 -1.37
N ALA A 208 -7.48 0.53 -1.83
CA ALA A 208 -7.72 0.89 -3.23
C ALA A 208 -7.01 2.18 -3.65
N SER A 209 -6.84 3.13 -2.73
CA SER A 209 -6.15 4.39 -3.04
C SER A 209 -4.64 4.21 -3.20
N VAL A 210 -4.02 3.33 -2.40
CA VAL A 210 -2.61 2.95 -2.57
C VAL A 210 -2.42 2.19 -3.86
N ALA A 211 -3.29 1.21 -4.13
CA ALA A 211 -3.28 0.41 -5.34
C ALA A 211 -3.36 1.30 -6.60
N ALA A 212 -4.34 2.20 -6.66
CA ALA A 212 -4.50 3.15 -7.77
C ALA A 212 -3.24 4.01 -8.00
N VAL A 213 -2.63 4.52 -6.92
CA VAL A 213 -1.39 5.28 -7.02
C VAL A 213 -0.25 4.39 -7.54
N CYS A 214 -0.08 3.20 -7.00
CA CYS A 214 1.00 2.29 -7.41
C CYS A 214 0.87 1.90 -8.89
N GLU A 215 -0.33 1.57 -9.37
CA GLU A 215 -0.56 1.27 -10.78
C GLU A 215 -0.27 2.46 -11.70
N ASN A 216 -0.73 3.67 -11.33
CA ASN A 216 -0.45 4.89 -12.08
C ASN A 216 1.05 5.21 -12.20
N TYR A 217 1.85 4.80 -11.22
CA TYR A 217 3.31 4.97 -11.20
C TYR A 217 4.07 3.70 -11.61
N ASN A 218 3.38 2.63 -12.04
CA ASN A 218 3.96 1.34 -12.39
C ASN A 218 4.88 0.79 -11.27
N LYS A 219 4.40 0.81 -10.03
CA LYS A 219 5.11 0.29 -8.86
C LYS A 219 4.45 -1.00 -8.38
N PRO A 220 5.22 -2.10 -8.22
CA PRO A 220 4.70 -3.29 -7.58
C PRO A 220 4.31 -3.00 -6.13
N TYR A 221 3.24 -3.62 -5.67
CA TYR A 221 2.71 -3.41 -4.32
C TYR A 221 2.02 -4.65 -3.76
N VAL A 222 1.92 -4.70 -2.45
CA VAL A 222 1.09 -5.65 -1.70
C VAL A 222 0.39 -4.93 -0.55
N VAL A 223 -0.81 -5.41 -0.21
CA VAL A 223 -1.60 -4.93 0.93
C VAL A 223 -1.83 -6.09 1.89
N LEU A 224 -1.50 -5.86 3.16
CA LEU A 224 -1.65 -6.79 4.27
C LEU A 224 -2.59 -6.18 5.31
N ARG A 225 -3.49 -7.00 5.85
CA ARG A 225 -4.45 -6.57 6.87
C ARG A 225 -4.67 -7.65 7.93
N ALA A 226 -4.36 -7.33 9.18
CA ALA A 226 -4.83 -8.14 10.29
C ALA A 226 -6.26 -7.74 10.67
N LEU A 227 -7.11 -8.71 10.98
CA LEU A 227 -8.50 -8.45 11.31
C LEU A 227 -8.63 -7.98 12.75
N SER A 228 -9.09 -6.74 12.96
CA SER A 228 -9.37 -6.17 14.29
C SER A 228 -10.78 -6.46 14.78
N ASP A 229 -11.70 -6.73 13.85
CA ASP A 229 -13.11 -6.91 14.08
C ASP A 229 -13.77 -7.67 12.91
N LYS A 230 -15.08 -7.90 12.97
CA LYS A 230 -15.85 -8.57 11.90
C LYS A 230 -16.74 -7.61 11.10
N ALA A 231 -16.50 -6.32 11.18
CA ALA A 231 -17.28 -5.27 10.53
C ALA A 231 -18.81 -5.33 10.82
N ASP A 232 -19.21 -6.05 11.84
CA ASP A 232 -20.59 -6.26 12.28
C ASP A 232 -21.04 -5.24 13.34
N GLY A 233 -22.17 -5.51 14.01
CA GLY A 233 -22.69 -4.62 15.05
C GLY A 233 -21.78 -4.43 16.28
N GLU A 234 -20.81 -5.32 16.51
CA GLU A 234 -19.85 -5.30 17.60
C GLU A 234 -18.46 -4.80 17.15
N ALA A 235 -18.31 -4.37 15.89
CA ALA A 235 -17.02 -3.99 15.30
C ALA A 235 -16.27 -2.93 16.12
N HIS A 236 -16.96 -1.95 16.65
CA HIS A 236 -16.34 -0.88 17.42
C HIS A 236 -15.71 -1.39 18.73
N GLU A 237 -16.42 -2.26 19.46
CA GLU A 237 -15.92 -2.84 20.72
C GLU A 237 -14.75 -3.80 20.45
N SER A 238 -14.85 -4.59 19.39
CA SER A 238 -13.78 -5.51 18.95
C SER A 238 -12.54 -4.72 18.52
N TYR A 239 -12.68 -3.66 17.74
CA TYR A 239 -11.58 -2.77 17.37
C TYR A 239 -10.89 -2.16 18.59
N GLU A 240 -11.64 -1.66 19.57
CA GLU A 240 -11.03 -1.14 20.83
C GLU A 240 -10.27 -2.21 21.61
N GLY A 241 -10.71 -3.47 21.54
CA GLY A 241 -10.07 -4.58 22.22
C GLY A 241 -8.85 -5.17 21.50
N PHE A 242 -8.87 -5.25 20.19
CA PHE A 242 -7.90 -6.02 19.38
C PHE A 242 -7.10 -5.17 18.39
N GLY A 243 -7.46 -3.91 18.14
CA GLY A 243 -6.84 -3.09 17.09
C GLY A 243 -5.32 -2.96 17.24
N ASP A 244 -4.79 -2.72 18.43
CA ASP A 244 -3.34 -2.62 18.64
C ASP A 244 -2.63 -3.96 18.43
N LEU A 245 -3.24 -5.07 18.84
CA LEU A 245 -2.66 -6.40 18.65
C LEU A 245 -2.69 -6.80 17.16
N ALA A 246 -3.79 -6.53 16.47
CA ALA A 246 -3.90 -6.76 15.02
C ALA A 246 -2.86 -5.92 14.26
N ALA A 247 -2.71 -4.63 14.59
CA ALA A 247 -1.69 -3.77 14.01
C ALA A 247 -0.27 -4.31 14.21
N ALA A 248 0.01 -4.85 15.40
CA ALA A 248 1.29 -5.49 15.72
C ALA A 248 1.52 -6.78 14.89
N HIS A 249 0.48 -7.59 14.65
CA HIS A 249 0.57 -8.79 13.81
C HIS A 249 0.94 -8.42 12.36
N SER A 250 0.17 -7.54 11.72
CA SER A 250 0.42 -7.16 10.33
C SER A 250 1.79 -6.51 10.12
N SER A 251 2.18 -5.56 11.00
CA SER A 251 3.50 -4.93 10.95
C SER A 251 4.65 -5.90 11.28
N GLY A 252 4.42 -6.90 12.13
CA GLY A 252 5.36 -7.98 12.41
C GLY A 252 5.67 -8.82 11.17
N ILE A 253 4.64 -9.14 10.38
CA ILE A 253 4.83 -9.85 9.10
C ILE A 253 5.68 -9.02 8.14
N VAL A 254 5.41 -7.72 8.02
CA VAL A 254 6.21 -6.83 7.18
C VAL A 254 7.67 -6.81 7.64
N LEU A 255 7.92 -6.79 8.95
CA LEU A 255 9.27 -6.83 9.50
C LEU A 255 10.06 -8.06 9.06
N GLU A 256 9.44 -9.25 9.11
CA GLU A 256 10.07 -10.51 8.67
C GLU A 256 10.20 -10.59 7.15
N MET A 257 9.23 -10.10 6.38
CA MET A 257 9.33 -9.99 4.92
C MET A 257 10.58 -9.23 4.46
N MET A 258 11.02 -8.22 5.24
CA MET A 258 12.19 -7.41 4.90
C MET A 258 13.49 -8.23 4.84
N GLU A 259 13.58 -9.40 5.45
CA GLU A 259 14.75 -10.27 5.37
C GLU A 259 14.88 -10.93 3.98
N SER A 260 13.75 -11.15 3.31
CA SER A 260 13.67 -11.86 2.01
C SER A 260 13.49 -10.93 0.80
N LEU A 261 13.19 -9.65 1.00
CA LEU A 261 13.12 -8.63 -0.03
C LEU A 261 14.53 -8.11 -0.38
#